data_821a712bb426e26acda746dfddad65c0
#
_entry.id   821a712bb426e26acda746dfddad65c0
#
_cell.length_a   1.000
_cell.length_b   1.000
_cell.length_c   1.000
_cell.angle_alpha   90.00
_cell.angle_beta   90.00
_cell.angle_gamma   90.00
#
_symmetry.space_group_name_H-M   'P 1'
#
loop_
_entity.id
_entity.type
_entity.pdbx_description
1 polymer ?
#
loop_
_entity_poly.entity_id
_entity_poly.type
_entity_poly.pdbx_seq_one_letter_code
_entity_poly.pdbx_strand_id
1 'polypeptide(L)'
;MQEADLIRLKHILDASVEIQSFIKDKTQEEFKQDRKLHLSVVHLLEIIGEAGNQISEEVKEQYVDIPWKRIVGMRNRLIHGYFDIDLAIVWKTATEDIPPLIEEIKNMISSCS
;
A
#
# COMPACT_ATOMS: atom_id res chain seq x y z
N MET A 1 -5.70 -20.44 4.75
CA MET A 1 -4.59 -19.46 4.69
C MET A 1 -3.70 -19.63 5.91
N GLN A 2 -2.40 -19.61 5.70
CA GLN A 2 -1.46 -19.73 6.81
C GLN A 2 -1.44 -18.44 7.64
N GLU A 3 -1.11 -18.58 8.92
CA GLU A 3 -1.06 -17.47 9.85
C GLU A 3 -0.10 -16.37 9.41
N ALA A 4 1.05 -16.74 8.84
CA ALA A 4 2.04 -15.78 8.35
C ALA A 4 1.46 -14.88 7.25
N ASP A 5 0.69 -15.44 6.32
CA ASP A 5 0.04 -14.67 5.27
C ASP A 5 -1.02 -13.74 5.85
N LEU A 6 -1.80 -14.24 6.80
CA LEU A 6 -2.82 -13.42 7.45
C LEU A 6 -2.23 -12.21 8.17
N ILE A 7 -1.11 -12.42 8.86
CA ILE A 7 -0.39 -11.33 9.54
C ILE A 7 0.06 -10.27 8.53
N ARG A 8 0.61 -10.70 7.39
CA ARG A 8 1.06 -9.76 6.36
C ARG A 8 -0.09 -9.01 5.70
N LEU A 9 -1.21 -9.67 5.50
CA LEU A 9 -2.41 -9.00 4.98
C LEU A 9 -2.89 -7.92 5.96
N LYS A 10 -2.83 -8.20 7.25
CA LYS A 10 -3.19 -7.21 8.27
C LYS A 10 -2.22 -6.03 8.28
N HIS A 11 -0.92 -6.27 8.06
CA HIS A 11 0.06 -5.19 7.91
C HIS A 11 -0.26 -4.30 6.71
N ILE A 12 -0.63 -4.91 5.58
CA ILE A 12 -1.04 -4.15 4.38
C ILE A 12 -2.28 -3.32 4.69
N LEU A 13 -3.27 -3.92 5.34
CA LEU A 13 -4.51 -3.22 5.69
C LEU A 13 -4.23 -2.04 6.63
N ASP A 14 -3.47 -2.27 7.69
CA ASP A 14 -3.16 -1.23 8.67
C ASP A 14 -2.42 -0.06 8.03
N ALA A 15 -1.40 -0.35 7.21
CA ALA A 15 -0.65 0.69 6.51
C ALA A 15 -1.53 1.46 5.53
N SER A 16 -2.42 0.77 4.83
CA SER A 16 -3.34 1.39 3.87
C SER A 16 -4.33 2.33 4.55
N VAL A 17 -4.91 1.89 5.66
CA VAL A 17 -5.85 2.72 6.44
C VAL A 17 -5.13 3.94 7.02
N GLU A 18 -3.90 3.76 7.48
CA GLU A 18 -3.08 4.85 8.01
C GLU A 18 -2.78 5.90 6.93
N ILE A 19 -2.47 5.46 5.71
CA ILE A 19 -2.29 6.38 4.58
C ILE A 19 -3.55 7.22 4.39
N GLN A 20 -4.71 6.59 4.36
CA GLN A 20 -5.98 7.32 4.19
C GLN A 20 -6.18 8.36 5.29
N SER A 21 -5.87 8.00 6.54
CA SER A 21 -6.03 8.95 7.64
C SER A 21 -5.10 10.15 7.52
N PHE A 22 -3.88 9.93 7.01
CA PHE A 22 -2.88 11.00 6.87
C PHE A 22 -3.26 11.99 5.76
N ILE A 23 -3.82 11.50 4.65
CA ILE A 23 -4.14 12.37 3.50
C ILE A 23 -5.57 12.89 3.52
N LYS A 24 -6.37 12.49 4.50
CA LYS A 24 -7.77 12.92 4.60
C LYS A 24 -7.84 14.45 4.64
N ASP A 25 -8.71 14.99 3.79
CA ASP A 25 -8.94 16.45 3.68
C ASP A 25 -7.70 17.26 3.25
N LYS A 26 -6.69 16.58 2.70
CA LYS A 26 -5.50 17.25 2.17
C LYS A 26 -5.59 17.39 0.66
N THR A 27 -5.02 18.47 0.14
CA THR A 27 -4.86 18.64 -1.31
C THR A 27 -3.51 18.10 -1.74
N GLN A 28 -3.34 17.89 -3.04
CA GLN A 28 -2.06 17.46 -3.60
C GLN A 28 -0.96 18.47 -3.28
N GLU A 29 -1.28 19.76 -3.34
CA GLU A 29 -0.33 20.82 -3.06
C GLU A 29 0.14 20.79 -1.60
N GLU A 30 -0.79 20.63 -0.66
CA GLU A 30 -0.46 20.48 0.76
C GLU A 30 0.42 19.26 1.01
N PHE A 31 0.09 18.15 0.34
CA PHE A 31 0.86 16.91 0.43
C PHE A 31 2.31 17.11 -0.04
N LYS A 32 2.49 17.78 -1.17
CA LYS A 32 3.83 18.02 -1.73
C LYS A 32 4.68 18.91 -0.83
N GLN A 33 4.07 19.88 -0.18
CA GLN A 33 4.78 20.85 0.67
C GLN A 33 5.03 20.34 2.08
N ASP A 34 4.32 19.33 2.53
CA ASP A 34 4.47 18.78 3.87
C ASP A 34 5.41 17.57 3.84
N ARG A 35 6.69 17.82 4.13
CA ARG A 35 7.73 16.79 4.08
C ARG A 35 7.45 15.62 5.03
N LYS A 36 7.00 15.90 6.24
CA LYS A 36 6.65 14.82 7.18
C LYS A 36 5.53 13.96 6.63
N LEU A 37 4.54 14.59 6.04
CA LEU A 37 3.38 13.89 5.49
C LEU A 37 3.80 12.99 4.33
N HIS A 38 4.47 13.54 3.31
CA HIS A 38 4.77 12.72 2.13
C HIS A 38 5.82 11.65 2.43
N LEU A 39 6.79 11.90 3.33
CA LEU A 39 7.74 10.86 3.72
C LEU A 39 7.06 9.74 4.51
N SER A 40 6.07 10.08 5.35
CA SER A 40 5.30 9.08 6.10
C SER A 40 4.50 8.20 5.15
N VAL A 41 3.86 8.78 4.15
CA VAL A 41 3.09 8.02 3.15
C VAL A 41 4.02 7.12 2.33
N VAL A 42 5.17 7.63 1.89
CA VAL A 42 6.16 6.84 1.15
C VAL A 42 6.60 5.64 1.98
N HIS A 43 6.90 5.84 3.26
CA HIS A 43 7.31 4.76 4.15
C HIS A 43 6.21 3.68 4.27
N LEU A 44 4.95 4.11 4.40
CA LEU A 44 3.83 3.16 4.48
C LEU A 44 3.65 2.39 3.18
N LEU A 45 3.86 3.03 2.04
CA LEU A 45 3.82 2.35 0.74
C LEU A 45 4.94 1.32 0.62
N GLU A 46 6.12 1.60 1.18
CA GLU A 46 7.21 0.63 1.23
C GLU A 46 6.84 -0.58 2.09
N ILE A 47 6.18 -0.35 3.23
CA ILE A 47 5.69 -1.43 4.10
C ILE A 47 4.71 -2.32 3.33
N ILE A 48 3.78 -1.72 2.60
CA ILE A 48 2.80 -2.45 1.79
C ILE A 48 3.51 -3.31 0.74
N GLY A 49 4.49 -2.75 0.04
CA GLY A 49 5.25 -3.48 -0.97
C GLY A 49 6.04 -4.64 -0.38
N GLU A 50 6.69 -4.43 0.75
CA GLU A 50 7.47 -5.46 1.43
C GLU A 50 6.57 -6.59 1.94
N ALA A 51 5.46 -6.24 2.59
CA ALA A 51 4.51 -7.25 3.06
C ALA A 51 3.92 -8.04 1.90
N GLY A 52 3.54 -7.36 0.81
CA GLY A 52 3.03 -8.01 -0.38
C GLY A 52 4.02 -8.97 -1.01
N ASN A 53 5.30 -8.61 -1.00
CA ASN A 53 6.36 -9.48 -1.52
C ASN A 53 6.48 -10.79 -0.72
N GLN A 54 6.13 -10.76 0.54
CA GLN A 54 6.24 -11.93 1.43
C GLN A 54 4.97 -12.79 1.50
N ILE A 55 3.89 -12.36 0.86
CA ILE A 55 2.69 -13.19 0.75
C ILE A 55 3.03 -14.43 -0.09
N SER A 56 2.53 -15.61 0.31
CA SER A 56 2.82 -16.85 -0.39
C SER A 56 2.23 -16.86 -1.80
N GLU A 57 2.87 -17.63 -2.69
CA GLU A 57 2.36 -17.82 -4.06
C GLU A 57 1.00 -18.48 -4.05
N GLU A 58 0.75 -19.37 -3.09
CA GLU A 58 -0.54 -20.05 -2.95
C GLU A 58 -1.68 -19.04 -2.77
N VAL A 59 -1.49 -18.05 -1.90
CA VAL A 59 -2.48 -16.97 -1.67
C VAL A 59 -2.61 -16.11 -2.91
N LYS A 60 -1.51 -15.75 -3.55
CA LYS A 60 -1.53 -14.93 -4.77
C LYS A 60 -2.29 -15.60 -5.90
N GLU A 61 -2.15 -16.91 -6.04
CA GLU A 61 -2.87 -17.70 -7.05
C GLU A 61 -4.36 -17.79 -6.73
N GLN A 62 -4.71 -17.87 -5.45
CA GLN A 62 -6.11 -17.93 -5.01
C GLN A 62 -6.84 -16.60 -5.23
N TYR A 63 -6.13 -15.49 -5.10
CA TYR A 63 -6.70 -14.13 -5.21
C TYR A 63 -6.06 -13.37 -6.38
N VAL A 64 -6.19 -13.95 -7.58
CA VAL A 64 -5.54 -13.43 -8.80
C VAL A 64 -6.02 -12.04 -9.23
N ASP A 65 -7.19 -11.61 -8.78
CA ASP A 65 -7.74 -10.30 -9.12
C ASP A 65 -7.03 -9.15 -8.38
N ILE A 66 -6.29 -9.47 -7.34
CA ILE A 66 -5.49 -8.47 -6.64
C ILE A 66 -4.21 -8.21 -7.43
N PRO A 67 -3.85 -6.94 -7.69
CA PRO A 67 -2.68 -6.63 -8.51
C PRO A 67 -1.38 -6.80 -7.72
N TRP A 68 -1.00 -8.04 -7.41
CA TRP A 68 0.16 -8.37 -6.58
C TRP A 68 1.46 -7.77 -7.11
N LYS A 69 1.70 -7.84 -8.43
CA LYS A 69 2.92 -7.28 -9.02
C LYS A 69 3.01 -5.78 -8.81
N ARG A 70 1.88 -5.10 -8.91
CA ARG A 70 1.79 -3.66 -8.72
C ARG A 70 2.05 -3.30 -7.26
N ILE A 71 1.51 -4.08 -6.33
CA ILE A 71 1.73 -3.90 -4.89
C ILE A 71 3.21 -4.08 -4.56
N VAL A 72 3.79 -5.20 -4.97
CA VAL A 72 5.19 -5.52 -4.71
C VAL A 72 6.13 -4.48 -5.35
N GLY A 73 5.81 -4.04 -6.56
CA GLY A 73 6.61 -3.06 -7.29
C GLY A 73 6.38 -1.61 -6.89
N MET A 74 5.52 -1.36 -5.93
CA MET A 74 5.12 -0.01 -5.55
C MET A 74 6.31 0.88 -5.20
N ARG A 75 7.24 0.38 -4.39
CA ARG A 75 8.44 1.12 -3.99
C ARG A 75 9.27 1.52 -5.22
N ASN A 76 9.53 0.59 -6.13
CA ASN A 76 10.38 0.85 -7.29
C ASN A 76 9.77 1.86 -8.25
N ARG A 77 8.44 1.93 -8.28
CA ARG A 77 7.71 2.86 -9.13
C ARG A 77 7.72 4.29 -8.59
N LEU A 78 7.78 4.43 -7.26
CA LEU A 78 7.66 5.72 -6.57
C LEU A 78 9.00 6.37 -6.28
N ILE A 79 10.06 5.57 -6.13
CA ILE A 79 11.37 6.02 -5.68
C ILE A 79 12.41 5.68 -6.75
N HIS A 80 12.97 6.70 -7.38
CA HIS A 80 13.99 6.53 -8.42
C HIS A 80 15.41 6.56 -7.84
N GLY A 81 15.54 6.86 -6.58
CA GLY A 81 16.77 6.92 -5.82
C GLY A 81 16.40 7.48 -4.45
N TYR A 82 17.34 7.47 -3.52
CA TYR A 82 16.97 7.87 -2.16
C TYR A 82 16.65 9.36 -1.99
N PHE A 83 16.93 10.22 -2.97
CA PHE A 83 16.46 11.60 -2.97
C PHE A 83 15.52 11.94 -4.13
N ASP A 84 15.15 10.99 -4.93
CA ASP A 84 14.30 11.26 -6.10
C ASP A 84 12.99 10.49 -5.97
N ILE A 85 12.05 11.11 -5.27
CA ILE A 85 10.71 10.55 -5.04
C ILE A 85 9.74 11.31 -5.93
N ASP A 86 8.98 10.57 -6.73
CA ASP A 86 7.94 11.16 -7.58
C ASP A 86 6.67 11.39 -6.76
N LEU A 87 6.54 12.57 -6.18
CA LEU A 87 5.41 12.90 -5.31
C LEU A 87 4.06 12.90 -6.01
N ALA A 88 4.04 13.18 -7.32
CA ALA A 88 2.79 13.12 -8.08
C ALA A 88 2.28 11.69 -8.18
N ILE A 89 3.18 10.74 -8.42
CA ILE A 89 2.84 9.31 -8.47
C ILE A 89 2.47 8.82 -7.08
N VAL A 90 3.18 9.25 -6.03
CA VAL A 90 2.85 8.90 -4.64
C VAL A 90 1.43 9.33 -4.31
N TRP A 91 1.07 10.58 -4.63
CA TRP A 91 -0.27 11.10 -4.39
C TRP A 91 -1.33 10.30 -5.15
N LYS A 92 -1.08 10.03 -6.42
CA LYS A 92 -2.00 9.25 -7.25
C LYS A 92 -2.21 7.85 -6.69
N THR A 93 -1.14 7.19 -6.27
CA THR A 93 -1.20 5.86 -5.67
C THR A 93 -2.01 5.88 -4.38
N ALA A 94 -1.75 6.84 -3.51
CA ALA A 94 -2.44 6.96 -2.23
C ALA A 94 -3.93 7.25 -2.38
N THR A 95 -4.32 8.05 -3.37
CA THR A 95 -5.71 8.46 -3.56
C THR A 95 -6.52 7.52 -4.46
N GLU A 96 -5.87 6.82 -5.40
CA GLU A 96 -6.58 5.99 -6.39
C GLU A 96 -6.38 4.49 -6.17
N ASP A 97 -5.18 4.04 -5.81
CA ASP A 97 -4.89 2.61 -5.68
C ASP A 97 -5.19 2.07 -4.28
N ILE A 98 -4.99 2.88 -3.26
CA ILE A 98 -5.14 2.44 -1.86
C ILE A 98 -6.60 2.17 -1.47
N PRO A 99 -7.59 3.02 -1.81
CA PRO A 99 -8.97 2.74 -1.40
C PRO A 99 -9.50 1.38 -1.88
N PRO A 100 -9.38 1.00 -3.17
CA PRO A 100 -9.84 -0.33 -3.59
C PRO A 100 -9.03 -1.45 -2.94
N LEU A 101 -7.74 -1.25 -2.69
CA LEU A 101 -6.90 -2.25 -2.01
C LEU A 101 -7.43 -2.54 -0.61
N ILE A 102 -7.82 -1.53 0.14
CA ILE A 102 -8.38 -1.70 1.48
C ILE A 102 -9.59 -2.64 1.44
N GLU A 103 -10.51 -2.41 0.51
CA GLU A 103 -11.71 -3.24 0.41
C GLU A 103 -11.38 -4.68 0.03
N GLU A 104 -10.46 -4.87 -0.91
CA GLU A 104 -10.03 -6.19 -1.34
C GLU A 104 -9.35 -6.97 -0.20
N ILE A 105 -8.48 -6.33 0.56
CA ILE A 105 -7.77 -6.97 1.68
C ILE A 105 -8.75 -7.28 2.82
N LYS A 106 -9.69 -6.38 3.12
CA LYS A 106 -10.73 -6.65 4.12
C LYS A 106 -11.54 -7.89 3.76
N ASN A 107 -11.91 -8.01 2.50
CA ASN A 107 -12.68 -9.16 2.02
C ASN A 107 -11.88 -10.46 2.15
N MET A 108 -10.60 -10.43 1.83
CA MET A 108 -9.72 -11.60 1.99
C MET A 108 -9.64 -12.04 3.45
N ILE A 109 -9.43 -11.10 4.36
CA ILE A 109 -9.31 -11.39 5.79
C ILE A 109 -10.63 -11.95 6.32
N SER A 110 -11.76 -11.37 5.92
CA SER A 110 -13.08 -11.84 6.34
C SER A 110 -13.35 -13.26 5.86
N SER A 111 -12.88 -13.62 4.67
CA SER A 111 -13.06 -14.97 4.09
C SER A 111 -12.29 -16.03 4.85
N CYS A 112 -11.27 -15.65 5.61
CA CYS A 112 -10.38 -16.58 6.31
C CYS A 112 -10.77 -16.79 7.77
N SER A 113 -11.75 -16.08 8.27
CA SER A 113 -12.17 -16.15 9.68
C SER A 113 -13.35 -17.07 9.91
#